data_5b5b1f80dec7fe2cba0fa354a3640ed8
#
_entry.id   5b5b1f80dec7fe2cba0fa354a3640ed8
#
_cell.length_a   1.000
_cell.length_b   1.000
_cell.length_c   1.000
_cell.angle_alpha   90.00
_cell.angle_beta   90.00
_cell.angle_gamma   90.00
#
_symmetry.space_group_name_H-M   'P 1'
#
loop_
_entity.id
_entity.type
_entity.pdbx_description
1 polymer ?
#
loop_
_entity_poly.entity_id
_entity_poly.type
_entity_poly.pdbx_seq_one_letter_code
_entity_poly.pdbx_strand_id
1 'polypeptide(L)'
;MKKIILDLCGGTGSWSQFYKKPEYDVKNITLPKYDVRNYEPPKNVYGILAAPPCVMFSFARMDAKKPRDLKGGFELVMACLNIIWKCQYRIKTSTHKSSPLKFWCLENPNGFLKYFLGLPTYEFNPYDFGDNWKKRTQLWGYFNKPIKNPIECNVKKFDHLPSKDLNPEYFNKLTRLERRSMTPKGFAKAFFEVNK
;
A
#
# COMPACT_ATOMS: atom_id res chain seq x y z
N MET A 1 21.64 -5.04 13.14
CA MET A 1 21.05 -3.79 12.56
C MET A 1 19.60 -4.10 12.22
N LYS A 2 18.65 -3.22 12.57
CA LYS A 2 17.21 -3.44 12.26
C LYS A 2 16.96 -3.32 10.77
N LYS A 3 16.03 -4.12 10.25
CA LYS A 3 15.54 -4.03 8.86
C LYS A 3 14.63 -2.81 8.72
N ILE A 4 14.99 -1.84 7.88
CA ILE A 4 14.19 -0.62 7.70
C ILE A 4 13.05 -0.90 6.71
N ILE A 5 11.82 -0.67 7.15
CA ILE A 5 10.61 -0.71 6.31
C ILE A 5 10.09 0.69 6.12
N LEU A 6 9.92 1.13 4.87
CA LEU A 6 9.22 2.36 4.56
C LEU A 6 7.76 2.06 4.23
N ASP A 7 6.84 2.78 4.87
CA ASP A 7 5.40 2.73 4.60
C ASP A 7 4.99 4.08 4.01
N LEU A 8 5.11 4.20 2.68
CA LEU A 8 4.90 5.44 1.93
C LEU A 8 3.41 5.71 1.73
N CYS A 9 2.95 6.89 2.11
CA CYS A 9 1.54 7.25 2.20
C CYS A 9 0.75 6.28 3.10
N GLY A 10 1.40 5.73 4.13
CA GLY A 10 0.89 4.62 4.94
C GLY A 10 -0.31 4.95 5.83
N GLY A 11 -0.71 6.24 5.92
CA GLY A 11 -1.89 6.66 6.69
C GLY A 11 -1.87 6.13 8.12
N THR A 12 -2.81 5.25 8.45
CA THR A 12 -2.90 4.62 9.79
C THR A 12 -1.78 3.62 10.09
N GLY A 13 -0.95 3.26 9.10
CA GLY A 13 0.07 2.22 9.22
C GLY A 13 -0.52 0.80 9.27
N SER A 14 -1.73 0.63 8.74
CA SER A 14 -2.43 -0.67 8.73
C SER A 14 -1.70 -1.73 7.91
N TRP A 15 -0.99 -1.34 6.84
CA TRP A 15 -0.23 -2.30 6.04
C TRP A 15 1.04 -2.76 6.78
N SER A 16 1.77 -1.83 7.37
CA SER A 16 3.04 -2.13 8.04
C SER A 16 2.90 -2.66 9.47
N GLN A 17 1.66 -2.84 9.98
CA GLN A 17 1.40 -3.21 11.38
C GLN A 17 2.13 -4.49 11.84
N PHE A 18 2.26 -5.48 10.95
CA PHE A 18 2.93 -6.75 11.27
C PHE A 18 4.46 -6.68 11.25
N TYR A 19 5.03 -5.58 10.71
CA TYR A 19 6.45 -5.26 10.80
C TYR A 19 6.82 -4.50 12.09
N LYS A 20 5.85 -4.17 12.97
CA LYS A 20 6.10 -3.52 14.26
C LYS A 20 6.63 -4.54 15.28
N LYS A 21 7.86 -5.04 15.04
CA LYS A 21 8.57 -6.04 15.83
C LYS A 21 10.01 -5.56 16.09
N PRO A 22 10.72 -6.10 17.11
CA PRO A 22 12.05 -5.62 17.49
C PRO A 22 13.09 -5.62 16.36
N GLU A 23 13.00 -6.57 15.41
CA GLU A 23 13.92 -6.70 14.29
C GLU A 23 13.72 -5.68 13.17
N TYR A 24 12.63 -4.92 13.19
CA TYR A 24 12.31 -3.91 12.18
C TYR A 24 12.35 -2.49 12.75
N ASP A 25 12.65 -1.53 11.87
CA ASP A 25 12.46 -0.08 12.07
C ASP A 25 11.46 0.40 11.01
N VAL A 26 10.19 0.53 11.41
CA VAL A 26 9.11 0.94 10.50
C VAL A 26 9.01 2.45 10.49
N LYS A 27 9.19 3.05 9.31
CA LYS A 27 9.02 4.49 9.07
C LYS A 27 7.74 4.73 8.26
N ASN A 28 6.70 5.19 8.94
CA ASN A 28 5.44 5.59 8.29
C ASN A 28 5.57 7.03 7.77
N ILE A 29 5.62 7.16 6.43
CA ILE A 29 5.79 8.43 5.73
C ILE A 29 4.41 8.91 5.28
N THR A 30 3.79 9.72 6.12
CA THR A 30 2.43 10.24 5.92
C THR A 30 2.28 11.64 6.50
N LEU A 31 1.39 12.44 5.90
CA LEU A 31 1.02 13.76 6.42
C LEU A 31 0.33 13.63 7.79
N PRO A 32 0.43 14.66 8.65
CA PRO A 32 1.16 15.91 8.43
C PRO A 32 2.67 15.82 8.71
N LYS A 33 3.16 14.71 9.26
CA LYS A 33 4.55 14.60 9.75
C LYS A 33 5.57 14.56 8.64
N TYR A 34 5.28 13.83 7.56
CA TYR A 34 6.15 13.67 6.41
C TYR A 34 5.37 13.79 5.11
N ASP A 35 5.89 14.56 4.17
CA ASP A 35 5.41 14.59 2.79
C ASP A 35 6.29 13.69 1.93
N VAL A 36 5.69 12.70 1.28
CA VAL A 36 6.39 11.74 0.40
C VAL A 36 7.14 12.44 -0.73
N ARG A 37 6.68 13.61 -1.17
CA ARG A 37 7.30 14.38 -2.26
C ARG A 37 8.68 14.92 -1.90
N ASN A 38 8.90 15.22 -0.63
CA ASN A 38 10.13 15.82 -0.11
C ASN A 38 10.93 14.86 0.78
N TYR A 39 10.48 13.60 0.90
CA TYR A 39 11.11 12.63 1.77
C TYR A 39 12.38 12.04 1.15
N GLU A 40 13.49 12.14 1.87
CA GLU A 40 14.75 11.50 1.51
C GLU A 40 14.91 10.18 2.26
N PRO A 41 14.94 9.03 1.57
CA PRO A 41 15.02 7.74 2.22
C PRO A 41 16.39 7.50 2.86
N PRO A 42 16.45 6.82 4.02
CA PRO A 42 17.72 6.42 4.62
C PRO A 42 18.45 5.41 3.76
N LYS A 43 19.75 5.22 4.05
CA LYS A 43 20.52 4.10 3.47
C LYS A 43 19.99 2.77 4.02
N ASN A 44 20.17 1.68 3.27
CA ASN A 44 19.88 0.31 3.70
C ASN A 44 18.39 0.02 4.01
N VAL A 45 17.48 0.57 3.21
CA VAL A 45 16.06 0.20 3.25
C VAL A 45 15.91 -1.27 2.85
N TYR A 46 15.25 -2.04 3.71
CA TYR A 46 15.00 -3.47 3.48
C TYR A 46 13.75 -3.72 2.63
N GLY A 47 12.67 -3.00 2.90
CA GLY A 47 11.41 -3.15 2.17
C GLY A 47 10.62 -1.86 2.09
N ILE A 48 9.80 -1.72 1.04
CA ILE A 48 8.95 -0.55 0.81
C ILE A 48 7.53 -1.01 0.53
N LEU A 49 6.60 -0.46 1.31
CA LEU A 49 5.16 -0.50 1.09
C LEU A 49 4.74 0.89 0.63
N ALA A 50 4.02 1.01 -0.46
CA ALA A 50 3.59 2.30 -1.00
C ALA A 50 2.09 2.26 -1.33
N ALA A 51 1.30 3.10 -0.66
CA ALA A 51 -0.14 3.20 -0.86
C ALA A 51 -0.54 4.65 -1.21
N PRO A 52 -0.11 5.19 -2.38
CA PRO A 52 -0.46 6.54 -2.77
C PRO A 52 -1.98 6.71 -2.88
N PRO A 53 -2.53 7.90 -2.54
CA PRO A 53 -3.96 8.16 -2.55
C PRO A 53 -4.65 7.73 -3.84
N CYS A 54 -5.65 6.88 -3.73
CA CYS A 54 -6.34 6.25 -4.86
C CYS A 54 -7.51 7.08 -5.42
N VAL A 55 -7.89 8.19 -4.77
CA VAL A 55 -9.11 8.95 -5.08
C VAL A 55 -9.19 9.39 -6.54
N MET A 56 -8.04 9.71 -7.16
CA MET A 56 -8.01 10.16 -8.55
C MET A 56 -8.00 9.01 -9.56
N PHE A 57 -7.69 7.79 -9.14
CA PHE A 57 -7.56 6.63 -10.03
C PHE A 57 -8.70 5.62 -9.92
N SER A 58 -9.25 5.41 -8.73
CA SER A 58 -10.24 4.36 -8.46
C SER A 58 -11.50 4.46 -9.33
N PHE A 59 -11.94 3.34 -9.89
CA PHE A 59 -13.23 3.27 -10.61
C PHE A 59 -14.43 3.45 -9.69
N ALA A 60 -14.30 3.24 -8.39
CA ALA A 60 -15.37 3.52 -7.42
C ALA A 60 -15.79 5.01 -7.35
N ARG A 61 -15.04 5.90 -8.01
CA ARG A 61 -15.36 7.34 -8.13
C ARG A 61 -16.03 7.71 -9.47
N MET A 62 -16.66 6.78 -10.17
CA MET A 62 -17.23 7.06 -11.49
C MET A 62 -18.33 8.14 -11.45
N ASP A 63 -19.13 8.16 -10.38
CA ASP A 63 -20.26 9.10 -10.22
C ASP A 63 -19.89 10.41 -9.51
N ALA A 64 -18.60 10.70 -9.33
CA ALA A 64 -18.17 11.91 -8.64
C ALA A 64 -18.40 13.16 -9.51
N LYS A 65 -19.10 14.15 -8.96
CA LYS A 65 -19.40 15.44 -9.63
C LYS A 65 -18.14 16.25 -9.98
N LYS A 66 -17.08 16.14 -9.15
CA LYS A 66 -15.81 16.87 -9.39
C LYS A 66 -14.94 16.10 -10.38
N PRO A 67 -14.35 16.77 -11.40
CA PRO A 67 -13.37 16.16 -12.30
C PRO A 67 -12.22 15.50 -11.53
N ARG A 68 -11.53 14.56 -12.18
CA ARG A 68 -10.34 13.92 -11.65
C ARG A 68 -9.13 14.82 -11.89
N ASP A 69 -8.40 15.10 -10.85
CA ASP A 69 -7.06 15.66 -10.96
C ASP A 69 -6.05 14.50 -11.09
N LEU A 70 -5.95 13.95 -12.29
CA LEU A 70 -5.03 12.85 -12.57
C LEU A 70 -3.57 13.30 -12.42
N LYS A 71 -3.24 14.55 -12.78
CA LYS A 71 -1.89 15.11 -12.64
C LYS A 71 -1.45 15.13 -11.18
N GLY A 72 -2.21 15.80 -10.32
CA GLY A 72 -1.88 15.87 -8.88
C GLY A 72 -1.89 14.50 -8.19
N GLY A 73 -2.80 13.60 -8.61
CA GLY A 73 -2.79 12.21 -8.14
C GLY A 73 -1.52 11.47 -8.55
N PHE A 74 -1.05 11.67 -9.78
CA PHE A 74 0.12 11.00 -10.33
C PHE A 74 1.43 11.53 -9.72
N GLU A 75 1.50 12.80 -9.32
CA GLU A 75 2.64 13.38 -8.60
C GLU A 75 2.99 12.58 -7.34
N LEU A 76 1.98 12.12 -6.59
CA LEU A 76 2.20 11.29 -5.40
C LEU A 76 2.67 9.88 -5.74
N VAL A 77 2.15 9.28 -6.82
CA VAL A 77 2.64 8.00 -7.34
C VAL A 77 4.11 8.11 -7.75
N MET A 78 4.45 9.16 -8.51
CA MET A 78 5.83 9.42 -8.95
C MET A 78 6.77 9.66 -7.77
N ALA A 79 6.32 10.37 -6.73
CA ALA A 79 7.11 10.55 -5.51
C ALA A 79 7.44 9.20 -4.84
N CYS A 80 6.47 8.29 -4.73
CA CYS A 80 6.70 6.94 -4.23
C CYS A 80 7.71 6.18 -5.11
N LEU A 81 7.53 6.20 -6.43
CA LEU A 81 8.44 5.54 -7.38
C LEU A 81 9.85 6.10 -7.32
N ASN A 82 10.02 7.42 -7.20
CA ASN A 82 11.32 8.07 -7.05
C ASN A 82 12.06 7.59 -5.79
N ILE A 83 11.36 7.43 -4.67
CA ILE A 83 11.94 6.87 -3.44
C ILE A 83 12.35 5.40 -3.67
N ILE A 84 11.51 4.60 -4.32
CA ILE A 84 11.80 3.20 -4.66
C ILE A 84 13.06 3.12 -5.51
N TRP A 85 13.16 3.92 -6.58
CA TRP A 85 14.33 3.93 -7.46
C TRP A 85 15.61 4.38 -6.73
N LYS A 86 15.53 5.41 -5.89
CA LYS A 86 16.66 5.81 -5.04
C LYS A 86 17.15 4.65 -4.16
N CYS A 87 16.26 3.86 -3.60
CA CYS A 87 16.61 2.71 -2.77
C CYS A 87 17.19 1.55 -3.60
N GLN A 88 16.70 1.30 -4.82
CA GLN A 88 17.19 0.26 -5.71
C GLN A 88 18.60 0.56 -6.27
N TYR A 89 18.85 1.82 -6.66
CA TYR A 89 20.04 2.19 -7.40
C TYR A 89 21.18 2.77 -6.55
N ARG A 90 20.96 2.96 -5.25
CA ARG A 90 21.96 3.55 -4.33
C ARG A 90 23.26 2.75 -4.18
N ILE A 91 23.33 1.53 -4.71
CA ILE A 91 24.43 0.63 -4.41
C ILE A 91 25.03 0.07 -5.69
N LYS A 92 25.79 0.91 -6.37
CA LYS A 92 26.83 0.43 -7.30
C LYS A 92 28.16 1.08 -6.92
N THR A 93 28.68 0.72 -5.76
CA THR A 93 30.11 0.82 -5.52
C THR A 93 30.70 -0.56 -5.74
N SER A 94 31.89 -0.63 -6.28
CA SER A 94 32.62 -1.88 -6.62
C SER A 94 32.74 -2.92 -5.49
N THR A 95 32.41 -2.53 -4.27
CA THR A 95 32.54 -3.35 -3.07
C THR A 95 31.23 -3.94 -2.56
N HIS A 96 30.04 -3.53 -3.07
CA HIS A 96 28.76 -4.00 -2.57
C HIS A 96 28.00 -4.81 -3.59
N LYS A 97 27.92 -6.13 -3.32
CA LYS A 97 27.38 -7.14 -4.23
C LYS A 97 25.85 -7.27 -4.24
N SER A 98 25.12 -6.63 -3.32
CA SER A 98 23.65 -6.75 -3.26
C SER A 98 22.96 -5.49 -2.76
N SER A 99 21.82 -5.13 -3.39
CA SER A 99 20.93 -4.12 -2.85
C SER A 99 20.35 -4.59 -1.50
N PRO A 100 20.28 -3.75 -0.46
CA PRO A 100 19.59 -4.07 0.78
C PRO A 100 18.08 -4.19 0.54
N LEU A 101 17.53 -3.52 -0.48
CA LEU A 101 16.11 -3.57 -0.82
C LEU A 101 15.72 -4.97 -1.31
N LYS A 102 14.95 -5.69 -0.50
CA LYS A 102 14.51 -7.06 -0.78
C LYS A 102 13.16 -7.12 -1.47
N PHE A 103 12.30 -6.14 -1.20
CA PHE A 103 11.00 -6.02 -1.85
C PHE A 103 10.53 -4.57 -1.89
N TRP A 104 9.70 -4.28 -2.86
CA TRP A 104 8.86 -3.09 -2.86
C TRP A 104 7.50 -3.42 -3.49
N CYS A 105 6.46 -2.80 -2.97
CA CYS A 105 5.11 -3.00 -3.45
C CYS A 105 4.33 -1.68 -3.43
N LEU A 106 3.75 -1.32 -4.56
CA LEU A 106 2.82 -0.20 -4.70
C LEU A 106 1.41 -0.76 -4.83
N GLU A 107 0.51 -0.30 -3.98
CA GLU A 107 -0.90 -0.69 -3.93
C GLU A 107 -1.79 0.42 -4.46
N ASN A 108 -2.78 0.06 -5.25
CA ASN A 108 -3.93 0.91 -5.54
C ASN A 108 -5.15 0.03 -5.88
N PRO A 109 -6.38 0.46 -5.58
CA PRO A 109 -7.55 -0.30 -6.02
C PRO A 109 -7.68 -0.28 -7.54
N ASN A 110 -8.45 -1.23 -8.08
CA ASN A 110 -8.72 -1.30 -9.51
C ASN A 110 -9.20 0.06 -10.06
N GLY A 111 -8.49 0.56 -11.05
CA GLY A 111 -8.70 1.91 -11.57
C GLY A 111 -7.83 2.27 -12.76
N PHE A 112 -7.67 3.57 -13.00
CA PHE A 112 -6.92 4.10 -14.13
C PHE A 112 -5.40 3.90 -14.04
N LEU A 113 -4.85 3.64 -12.84
CA LEU A 113 -3.40 3.59 -12.63
C LEU A 113 -2.71 2.55 -13.53
N LYS A 114 -3.38 1.45 -13.81
CA LYS A 114 -2.88 0.39 -14.73
C LYS A 114 -2.61 0.87 -16.16
N TYR A 115 -3.24 1.95 -16.61
CA TYR A 115 -2.99 2.51 -17.95
C TYR A 115 -1.69 3.35 -18.01
N PHE A 116 -1.13 3.68 -16.84
CA PHE A 116 0.13 4.41 -16.72
C PHE A 116 1.28 3.49 -16.30
N LEU A 117 1.03 2.53 -15.40
CA LEU A 117 2.06 1.63 -14.86
C LEU A 117 2.09 0.25 -15.55
N GLY A 118 1.18 0.00 -16.48
CA GLY A 118 1.00 -1.34 -17.06
C GLY A 118 0.22 -2.29 -16.15
N LEU A 119 0.16 -3.57 -16.54
CA LEU A 119 -0.59 -4.57 -15.80
C LEU A 119 0.00 -4.79 -14.39
N PRO A 120 -0.84 -4.95 -13.36
CA PRO A 120 -0.37 -5.24 -12.02
C PRO A 120 0.30 -6.61 -11.95
N THR A 121 1.33 -6.72 -11.12
CA THR A 121 2.04 -7.98 -10.84
C THR A 121 1.14 -8.99 -10.11
N TYR A 122 0.20 -8.47 -9.31
CA TYR A 122 -0.70 -9.26 -8.49
C TYR A 122 -2.01 -8.51 -8.24
N GLU A 123 -3.11 -9.26 -8.14
CA GLU A 123 -4.41 -8.73 -7.79
C GLU A 123 -5.08 -9.59 -6.72
N PHE A 124 -5.85 -8.94 -5.84
CA PHE A 124 -6.60 -9.64 -4.81
C PHE A 124 -7.90 -8.90 -4.44
N ASN A 125 -8.77 -9.63 -3.76
CA ASN A 125 -9.86 -9.06 -2.97
C ASN A 125 -9.61 -9.39 -1.48
N PRO A 126 -10.14 -8.59 -0.54
CA PRO A 126 -10.00 -8.87 0.88
C PRO A 126 -10.44 -10.28 1.30
N TYR A 127 -11.50 -10.83 0.68
CA TYR A 127 -11.95 -12.20 0.97
C TYR A 127 -10.94 -13.29 0.60
N ASP A 128 -9.98 -12.99 -0.29
CA ASP A 128 -8.87 -13.90 -0.58
C ASP A 128 -7.97 -14.15 0.64
N PHE A 129 -8.11 -13.33 1.70
CA PHE A 129 -7.32 -13.37 2.92
C PHE A 129 -8.16 -13.34 4.20
N GLY A 130 -9.45 -13.71 4.11
CA GLY A 130 -10.33 -13.88 5.26
C GLY A 130 -11.15 -12.65 5.66
N ASP A 131 -11.05 -11.54 4.94
CA ASP A 131 -11.87 -10.35 5.18
C ASP A 131 -13.12 -10.38 4.31
N ASN A 132 -14.33 -10.38 4.90
CA ASN A 132 -15.60 -10.65 4.21
C ASN A 132 -16.14 -9.47 3.39
N TRP A 133 -15.33 -8.91 2.45
CA TRP A 133 -15.78 -7.90 1.48
C TRP A 133 -15.00 -7.95 0.15
N LYS A 134 -15.57 -7.28 -0.87
CA LYS A 134 -14.98 -7.18 -2.21
C LYS A 134 -14.42 -5.77 -2.44
N LYS A 135 -13.11 -5.67 -2.63
CA LYS A 135 -12.39 -4.47 -3.06
C LYS A 135 -11.22 -4.92 -3.91
N ARG A 136 -11.45 -5.08 -5.22
CA ARG A 136 -10.35 -5.49 -6.13
C ARG A 136 -9.19 -4.51 -6.01
N THR A 137 -8.08 -5.01 -5.55
CA THR A 137 -6.87 -4.26 -5.27
C THR A 137 -5.75 -4.78 -6.15
N GLN A 138 -4.96 -3.85 -6.67
CA GLN A 138 -3.88 -4.10 -7.63
C GLN A 138 -2.53 -3.77 -7.00
N LEU A 139 -1.53 -4.61 -7.26
CA LEU A 139 -0.18 -4.47 -6.76
C LEU A 139 0.81 -4.44 -7.92
N TRP A 140 1.74 -3.48 -7.86
CA TRP A 140 2.90 -3.38 -8.74
C TRP A 140 4.16 -3.50 -7.90
N GLY A 141 5.18 -4.17 -8.43
CA GLY A 141 6.45 -4.22 -7.74
C GLY A 141 7.19 -5.54 -7.83
N TYR A 142 8.21 -5.63 -7.00
CA TYR A 142 9.03 -6.81 -6.80
C TYR A 142 8.86 -7.29 -5.35
N PHE A 143 8.15 -8.38 -5.17
CA PHE A 143 7.82 -8.95 -3.86
C PHE A 143 7.42 -10.42 -4.01
N ASN A 144 7.49 -11.18 -2.92
CA ASN A 144 6.94 -12.53 -2.85
C ASN A 144 5.41 -12.44 -2.77
N LYS A 145 4.71 -13.14 -3.68
CA LYS A 145 3.24 -13.11 -3.74
C LYS A 145 2.64 -13.83 -2.54
N PRO A 146 1.75 -13.17 -1.77
CA PRO A 146 1.07 -13.83 -0.65
C PRO A 146 0.16 -14.95 -1.15
N ILE A 147 0.10 -16.03 -0.38
CA ILE A 147 -0.74 -17.19 -0.68
C ILE A 147 -2.18 -16.86 -0.28
N LYS A 148 -3.10 -17.00 -1.23
CA LYS A 148 -4.53 -16.81 -1.00
C LYS A 148 -5.11 -17.99 -0.24
N ASN A 149 -5.98 -17.69 0.73
CA ASN A 149 -6.84 -18.65 1.42
C ASN A 149 -8.25 -18.06 1.48
N PRO A 150 -8.99 -18.08 0.36
CA PRO A 150 -10.25 -17.36 0.22
C PRO A 150 -11.34 -17.94 1.11
N ILE A 151 -12.16 -17.05 1.65
CA ILE A 151 -13.43 -17.40 2.29
C ILE A 151 -14.60 -17.13 1.34
N GLU A 152 -15.75 -17.77 1.60
CA GLU A 152 -16.98 -17.39 0.93
C GLU A 152 -17.35 -15.96 1.28
N CYS A 153 -17.53 -15.11 0.26
CA CYS A 153 -17.84 -13.70 0.44
C CYS A 153 -19.29 -13.41 0.12
N ASN A 154 -20.09 -13.27 1.17
CA ASN A 154 -21.52 -12.97 1.09
C ASN A 154 -21.82 -11.48 0.96
N VAL A 155 -20.81 -10.60 1.09
CA VAL A 155 -20.96 -9.16 0.98
C VAL A 155 -20.81 -8.71 -0.46
N LYS A 156 -21.78 -7.90 -0.93
CA LYS A 156 -21.87 -7.50 -2.35
C LYS A 156 -20.67 -6.68 -2.81
N LYS A 157 -20.50 -5.46 -2.33
CA LYS A 157 -19.41 -4.56 -2.73
C LYS A 157 -18.94 -3.73 -1.55
N PHE A 158 -17.65 -3.46 -1.49
CA PHE A 158 -17.04 -2.60 -0.50
C PHE A 158 -17.74 -1.23 -0.38
N ASP A 159 -18.09 -0.61 -1.50
CA ASP A 159 -18.70 0.71 -1.51
C ASP A 159 -20.12 0.75 -0.94
N HIS A 160 -20.78 -0.40 -0.85
CA HIS A 160 -22.12 -0.57 -0.28
C HIS A 160 -22.09 -0.95 1.20
N LEU A 161 -20.90 -1.21 1.77
CA LEU A 161 -20.77 -1.49 3.20
C LEU A 161 -20.99 -0.23 4.02
N PRO A 162 -21.79 -0.27 5.07
CA PRO A 162 -21.84 0.79 6.06
C PRO A 162 -20.45 1.04 6.64
N SER A 163 -20.15 2.31 6.89
CA SER A 163 -18.83 2.71 7.40
C SER A 163 -18.43 2.02 8.70
N LYS A 164 -19.42 1.68 9.54
CA LYS A 164 -19.21 0.92 10.79
C LYS A 164 -18.78 -0.53 10.56
N ASP A 165 -19.19 -1.16 9.44
CA ASP A 165 -18.92 -2.56 9.15
C ASP A 165 -17.55 -2.78 8.50
N LEU A 166 -16.93 -1.71 7.96
CA LEU A 166 -15.62 -1.79 7.31
C LEU A 166 -14.47 -2.09 8.28
N ASN A 167 -14.50 -1.46 9.43
CA ASN A 167 -13.55 -1.65 10.53
C ASN A 167 -14.24 -1.21 11.82
N PRO A 168 -15.08 -2.05 12.44
CA PRO A 168 -15.93 -1.66 13.57
C PRO A 168 -15.12 -1.15 14.77
N GLU A 169 -13.93 -1.69 15.00
CA GLU A 169 -13.02 -1.28 16.08
C GLU A 169 -12.55 0.18 15.98
N TYR A 170 -12.60 0.76 14.78
CA TYR A 170 -12.21 2.15 14.50
C TYR A 170 -13.39 3.09 14.23
N PHE A 171 -14.62 2.57 14.34
CA PHE A 171 -15.80 3.41 14.21
C PHE A 171 -15.80 4.48 15.31
N ASN A 172 -16.07 5.73 14.95
CA ASN A 172 -15.95 6.93 15.80
C ASN A 172 -14.52 7.31 16.25
N LYS A 173 -13.49 6.52 15.92
CA LYS A 173 -12.09 6.85 16.20
C LYS A 173 -11.38 7.41 14.97
N LEU A 174 -11.74 6.91 13.80
CA LEU A 174 -11.21 7.33 12.51
C LEU A 174 -12.33 7.83 11.61
N THR A 175 -12.01 8.74 10.70
CA THR A 175 -12.94 9.19 9.67
C THR A 175 -13.35 8.05 8.75
N ARG A 176 -14.47 8.21 8.03
CA ARG A 176 -14.88 7.24 7.02
C ARG A 176 -13.80 7.02 5.95
N LEU A 177 -13.12 8.11 5.54
CA LEU A 177 -12.06 8.03 4.53
C LEU A 177 -10.89 7.19 5.02
N GLU A 178 -10.41 7.43 6.24
CA GLU A 178 -9.32 6.67 6.84
C GLU A 178 -9.67 5.18 6.96
N ARG A 179 -10.87 4.85 7.47
CA ARG A 179 -11.30 3.43 7.55
C ARG A 179 -11.36 2.75 6.18
N ARG A 180 -11.79 3.46 5.14
CA ARG A 180 -11.84 2.93 3.77
C ARG A 180 -10.46 2.79 3.13
N SER A 181 -9.47 3.54 3.58
CA SER A 181 -8.10 3.49 3.08
C SER A 181 -7.24 2.44 3.78
N MET A 182 -7.69 1.88 4.90
CA MET A 182 -6.94 0.85 5.61
C MET A 182 -6.71 -0.39 4.74
N THR A 183 -5.50 -0.92 4.84
CA THR A 183 -5.16 -2.21 4.24
C THR A 183 -5.89 -3.33 4.99
N PRO A 184 -6.54 -4.28 4.30
CA PRO A 184 -7.19 -5.43 4.92
C PRO A 184 -6.21 -6.20 5.80
N LYS A 185 -6.64 -6.55 7.02
CA LYS A 185 -5.76 -7.14 8.03
C LYS A 185 -5.23 -8.52 7.61
N GLY A 186 -6.08 -9.33 6.99
CA GLY A 186 -5.70 -10.64 6.48
C GLY A 186 -4.63 -10.53 5.39
N PHE A 187 -4.80 -9.61 4.43
CA PHE A 187 -3.81 -9.35 3.41
C PHE A 187 -2.50 -8.83 4.00
N ALA A 188 -2.54 -7.84 4.91
CA ALA A 188 -1.34 -7.29 5.54
C ALA A 188 -0.52 -8.38 6.26
N LYS A 189 -1.20 -9.32 6.94
CA LYS A 189 -0.57 -10.47 7.59
C LYS A 189 0.07 -11.41 6.57
N ALA A 190 -0.69 -11.83 5.56
CA ALA A 190 -0.20 -12.75 4.53
C ALA A 190 0.97 -12.16 3.74
N PHE A 191 0.93 -10.85 3.43
CA PHE A 191 2.04 -10.15 2.77
C PHE A 191 3.30 -10.14 3.64
N PHE A 192 3.15 -9.84 4.94
CA PHE A 192 4.26 -9.88 5.89
C PHE A 192 4.92 -11.27 5.94
N GLU A 193 4.13 -12.36 6.04
CA GLU A 193 4.67 -13.72 6.21
C GLU A 193 5.63 -14.14 5.08
N VAL A 194 5.42 -13.67 3.87
CA VAL A 194 6.24 -14.02 2.70
C VAL A 194 7.29 -12.98 2.33
N ASN A 195 7.25 -11.77 2.95
CA ASN A 195 8.17 -10.66 2.70
C ASN A 195 8.90 -10.17 3.96
N LYS A 196 9.09 -11.03 4.95
CA LYS A 196 9.79 -10.78 6.21
C LYS A 196 11.29 -11.03 6.15
#